data_8601051c5b1db66ba72ea78a828baf05
#
_entry.id   8601051c5b1db66ba72ea78a828baf05
#
_cell.length_a   1.000
_cell.length_b   1.000
_cell.length_c   1.000
_cell.angle_alpha   90.00
_cell.angle_beta   90.00
_cell.angle_gamma   90.00
#
_symmetry.space_group_name_H-M   'P 1'
#
loop_
_entity.id
_entity.type
_entity.pdbx_description
1 polymer ?
#
loop_
_entity_poly.entity_id
_entity_poly.type
_entity_poly.pdbx_seq_one_letter_code
_entity_poly.pdbx_strand_id
1 'polypeptide(L)'
;MALLSKFGGGIGWDWCKVRAMGGSIDGHKNAAGGIIPFLKVTNDIAVAVDQLGTRKGAIAVYVEPWHMDVSDFLDLRKNSGEERRRAHELFPALWINDLFMKRVKENARWSLFDPAEVADLCDLYGDEFEARYIAYENDEKIQKNVVMAKELWKKICREIGRASCRERV
;
A
#
# COMPACT_ATOMS: atom_id res chain seq x y z
N MET A 1 10.66 14.50 -6.78
CA MET A 1 10.38 14.43 -5.33
C MET A 1 11.17 15.46 -4.53
N ALA A 2 12.49 15.38 -4.39
CA ALA A 2 13.32 16.28 -3.58
C ALA A 2 13.13 17.78 -3.89
N LEU A 3 13.04 18.16 -5.16
CA LEU A 3 12.82 19.54 -5.57
C LEU A 3 11.49 20.12 -5.08
N LEU A 4 10.41 19.34 -5.19
CA LEU A 4 9.08 19.76 -4.69
C LEU A 4 9.07 19.91 -3.17
N SER A 5 9.68 18.96 -2.46
CA SER A 5 9.81 19.02 -1.00
C SER A 5 10.58 20.23 -0.54
N LYS A 6 11.71 20.56 -1.22
CA LYS A 6 12.52 21.76 -0.94
C LYS A 6 11.72 23.06 -1.03
N PHE A 7 10.75 23.14 -1.94
CA PHE A 7 9.87 24.32 -2.11
C PHE A 7 8.56 24.23 -1.30
N GLY A 8 8.43 23.26 -0.40
CA GLY A 8 7.26 23.11 0.48
C GLY A 8 6.03 22.51 -0.19
N GLY A 9 6.21 21.91 -1.34
CA GLY A 9 5.14 21.18 -2.00
C GLY A 9 4.90 19.81 -1.34
N GLY A 10 3.63 19.45 -1.13
CA GLY A 10 3.24 18.07 -0.79
C GLY A 10 3.37 17.16 -1.99
N ILE A 11 3.62 15.88 -1.74
CA ILE A 11 3.77 14.85 -2.76
C ILE A 11 2.77 13.74 -2.48
N GLY A 12 1.99 13.35 -3.51
CA GLY A 12 1.20 12.12 -3.53
C GLY A 12 1.84 11.12 -4.49
N TRP A 13 2.02 9.88 -4.06
CA TRP A 13 2.64 8.85 -4.88
C TRP A 13 1.89 7.53 -4.77
N ASP A 14 1.44 7.02 -5.93
CA ASP A 14 0.82 5.71 -6.03
C ASP A 14 1.87 4.61 -6.17
N TRP A 15 1.71 3.55 -5.39
CA TRP A 15 2.59 2.38 -5.35
C TRP A 15 1.91 1.10 -5.81
N CYS A 16 0.68 1.18 -6.30
CA CYS A 16 -0.11 0.01 -6.72
C CYS A 16 0.55 -0.80 -7.84
N LYS A 17 1.35 -0.16 -8.70
CA LYS A 17 2.02 -0.83 -9.85
C LYS A 17 3.36 -1.49 -9.49
N VAL A 18 3.84 -1.35 -8.26
CA VAL A 18 5.08 -1.99 -7.81
C VAL A 18 4.80 -3.42 -7.38
N ARG A 19 5.52 -4.38 -7.94
CA ARG A 19 5.34 -5.80 -7.62
C ARG A 19 5.51 -6.12 -6.13
N ALA A 20 4.76 -7.10 -5.67
CA ALA A 20 4.74 -7.51 -4.28
C ALA A 20 5.99 -8.31 -3.87
N MET A 21 6.19 -8.46 -2.56
CA MET A 21 7.23 -9.32 -2.00
C MET A 21 7.06 -10.76 -2.50
N GLY A 22 8.16 -11.38 -2.91
CA GLY A 22 8.17 -12.73 -3.46
C GLY A 22 7.77 -12.82 -4.92
N GLY A 23 7.44 -11.69 -5.58
CA GLY A 23 7.17 -11.66 -7.01
C GLY A 23 8.38 -12.13 -7.85
N SER A 24 8.11 -12.56 -9.08
CA SER A 24 9.14 -13.00 -10.02
C SER A 24 9.78 -11.82 -10.73
N ILE A 25 11.12 -11.84 -10.89
CA ILE A 25 11.91 -10.89 -11.70
C ILE A 25 12.73 -11.66 -12.70
N ASP A 26 12.56 -11.38 -13.98
CA ASP A 26 13.31 -12.02 -15.08
C ASP A 26 13.40 -13.56 -14.99
N GLY A 27 12.29 -14.20 -14.63
CA GLY A 27 12.21 -15.64 -14.45
C GLY A 27 12.74 -16.18 -13.11
N HIS A 28 13.33 -15.35 -12.28
CA HIS A 28 13.78 -15.71 -10.93
C HIS A 28 12.61 -15.56 -9.95
N LYS A 29 12.11 -16.68 -9.40
CA LYS A 29 11.05 -16.70 -8.40
C LYS A 29 11.55 -16.13 -7.05
N ASN A 30 10.66 -15.49 -6.31
CA ASN A 30 10.95 -14.90 -4.99
C ASN A 30 12.06 -13.84 -4.98
N ALA A 31 12.30 -13.16 -6.10
CA ALA A 31 13.37 -12.17 -6.23
C ALA A 31 12.92 -10.75 -5.80
N ALA A 32 11.63 -10.45 -5.84
CA ALA A 32 11.11 -9.13 -5.49
C ALA A 32 11.08 -8.91 -3.98
N GLY A 33 11.59 -7.76 -3.52
CA GLY A 33 11.56 -7.33 -2.12
C GLY A 33 10.23 -6.66 -1.68
N GLY A 34 9.27 -6.49 -2.60
CA GLY A 34 8.02 -5.78 -2.36
C GLY A 34 8.18 -4.26 -2.28
N ILE A 35 7.10 -3.59 -1.85
CA ILE A 35 7.06 -2.12 -1.78
C ILE A 35 7.79 -1.54 -0.56
N ILE A 36 7.93 -2.30 0.52
CA ILE A 36 8.42 -1.81 1.82
C ILE A 36 9.84 -1.23 1.76
N PRO A 37 10.84 -1.89 1.13
CA PRO A 37 12.20 -1.34 1.03
C PRO A 37 12.24 0.00 0.29
N PHE A 38 11.44 0.16 -0.76
CA PHE A 38 11.36 1.41 -1.52
C PHE A 38 10.66 2.52 -0.74
N LEU A 39 9.64 2.18 0.04
CA LEU A 39 8.99 3.13 0.95
C LEU A 39 9.95 3.58 2.05
N LYS A 40 10.86 2.72 2.52
CA LYS A 40 11.92 3.12 3.46
C LYS A 40 12.86 4.14 2.83
N VAL A 41 13.32 3.93 1.60
CA VAL A 41 14.14 4.92 0.86
C VAL A 41 13.39 6.23 0.71
N THR A 42 12.10 6.18 0.36
CA THR A 42 11.25 7.38 0.23
C THR A 42 11.11 8.13 1.56
N ASN A 43 10.97 7.41 2.67
CA ASN A 43 10.97 7.97 4.01
C ASN A 43 12.27 8.72 4.32
N ASP A 44 13.40 8.11 4.03
CA ASP A 44 14.72 8.69 4.32
C ASP A 44 14.98 9.95 3.47
N ILE A 45 14.48 9.96 2.22
CA ILE A 45 14.48 11.18 1.40
C ILE A 45 13.57 12.27 2.00
N ALA A 46 12.39 11.92 2.52
CA ALA A 46 11.49 12.87 3.16
C ALA A 46 12.12 13.52 4.39
N VAL A 47 12.92 12.74 5.13
CA VAL A 47 13.71 13.24 6.28
C VAL A 47 14.87 14.13 5.84
N ALA A 48 15.60 13.70 4.78
CA ALA A 48 16.82 14.39 4.33
C ALA A 48 16.55 15.70 3.60
N VAL A 49 15.38 15.85 2.96
CA VAL A 49 15.04 17.03 2.16
C VAL A 49 13.92 17.79 2.84
N ASP A 50 14.29 18.61 3.81
CA ASP A 50 13.39 19.54 4.49
C ASP A 50 13.57 20.98 3.97
N GLN A 51 12.68 21.89 4.39
CA GLN A 51 12.81 23.34 4.15
C GLN A 51 13.72 23.98 5.18
N LEU A 52 15.03 23.77 5.06
CA LEU A 52 16.04 24.41 5.94
C LEU A 52 15.73 24.24 7.43
N GLY A 53 15.24 23.07 7.83
CA GLY A 53 14.84 22.77 9.20
C GLY A 53 13.49 23.34 9.64
N THR A 54 12.81 24.14 8.80
CA THR A 54 11.57 24.84 9.19
C THR A 54 10.32 23.95 8.98
N ARG A 55 10.27 23.16 7.92
CA ARG A 55 9.16 22.23 7.62
C ARG A 55 9.70 20.92 7.08
N LYS A 56 9.22 19.82 7.66
CA LYS A 56 9.51 18.47 7.16
C LYS A 56 8.81 18.23 5.82
N GLY A 57 9.41 17.40 4.97
CA GLY A 57 8.78 16.94 3.74
C GLY A 57 7.49 16.15 4.06
N ALA A 58 6.41 16.41 3.32
CA ALA A 58 5.14 15.71 3.45
C ALA A 58 4.89 14.85 2.21
N ILE A 59 4.92 13.52 2.37
CA ILE A 59 4.74 12.56 1.28
C ILE A 59 3.62 11.60 1.64
N ALA A 60 2.51 11.65 0.90
CA ALA A 60 1.44 10.68 0.97
C ALA A 60 1.73 9.54 -0.01
N VAL A 61 1.61 8.30 0.47
CA VAL A 61 1.82 7.09 -0.33
C VAL A 61 0.52 6.29 -0.37
N TYR A 62 0.11 5.91 -1.58
CA TYR A 62 -1.16 5.27 -1.83
C TYR A 62 -0.96 3.83 -2.28
N VAL A 63 -1.80 2.93 -1.76
CA VAL A 63 -1.89 1.53 -2.17
C VAL A 63 -3.36 1.12 -2.17
N GLU A 64 -3.75 0.20 -3.04
CA GLU A 64 -5.09 -0.38 -3.03
C GLU A 64 -5.16 -1.64 -2.15
N PRO A 65 -6.34 -1.94 -1.56
CA PRO A 65 -6.49 -3.04 -0.60
C PRO A 65 -6.32 -4.44 -1.21
N TRP A 66 -6.28 -4.58 -2.54
CA TRP A 66 -6.02 -5.85 -3.21
C TRP A 66 -4.53 -6.16 -3.43
N HIS A 67 -3.63 -5.22 -3.15
CA HIS A 67 -2.19 -5.42 -3.25
C HIS A 67 -1.71 -6.43 -2.21
N MET A 68 -0.86 -7.38 -2.61
CA MET A 68 -0.41 -8.47 -1.74
C MET A 68 0.35 -7.97 -0.50
N ASP A 69 1.09 -6.86 -0.61
CA ASP A 69 1.84 -6.25 0.51
C ASP A 69 1.00 -5.31 1.39
N VAL A 70 -0.32 -5.22 1.19
CA VAL A 70 -1.18 -4.28 1.94
C VAL A 70 -1.05 -4.46 3.46
N SER A 71 -0.86 -5.68 3.93
CA SER A 71 -0.72 -5.95 5.35
C SER A 71 0.54 -5.33 5.95
N ASP A 72 1.67 -5.42 5.25
CA ASP A 72 2.94 -4.82 5.65
C ASP A 72 2.92 -3.30 5.49
N PHE A 73 2.24 -2.81 4.45
CA PHE A 73 1.99 -1.39 4.24
C PHE A 73 1.23 -0.75 5.43
N LEU A 74 0.21 -1.41 5.94
CA LEU A 74 -0.51 -0.95 7.13
C LEU A 74 0.38 -0.90 8.39
N ASP A 75 1.41 -1.74 8.45
CA ASP A 75 2.32 -1.83 9.58
C ASP A 75 3.48 -0.81 9.52
N LEU A 76 3.58 0.02 8.47
CA LEU A 76 4.68 0.97 8.24
C LEU A 76 4.94 1.93 9.42
N ARG A 77 3.89 2.37 10.11
CA ARG A 77 3.98 3.34 11.21
C ARG A 77 3.91 2.72 12.61
N LYS A 78 4.01 1.40 12.74
CA LYS A 78 4.06 0.74 14.04
C LYS A 78 5.36 1.07 14.79
N ASN A 79 5.25 1.23 16.12
CA ASN A 79 6.40 1.49 17.01
C ASN A 79 7.18 0.22 17.38
N SER A 80 6.68 -0.94 16.98
CA SER A 80 7.25 -2.25 17.31
C SER A 80 7.65 -2.99 16.04
N GLY A 81 8.58 -3.92 16.17
CA GLY A 81 9.08 -4.73 15.08
C GLY A 81 10.37 -4.16 14.47
N GLU A 82 10.73 -4.66 13.31
CA GLU A 82 11.98 -4.33 12.64
C GLU A 82 11.96 -2.91 12.04
N GLU A 83 12.89 -2.06 12.49
CA GLU A 83 12.98 -0.65 12.06
C GLU A 83 13.18 -0.49 10.54
N ARG A 84 13.87 -1.45 9.90
CA ARG A 84 14.08 -1.46 8.46
C ARG A 84 12.78 -1.55 7.64
N ARG A 85 11.70 -2.03 8.28
CA ARG A 85 10.37 -2.16 7.70
C ARG A 85 9.42 -1.04 8.14
N ARG A 86 9.95 0.04 8.72
CA ARG A 86 9.16 1.18 9.22
C ARG A 86 9.46 2.45 8.42
N ALA A 87 8.42 3.25 8.22
CA ALA A 87 8.49 4.52 7.50
C ALA A 87 7.57 5.52 8.21
N HIS A 88 8.08 6.12 9.28
CA HIS A 88 7.29 6.96 10.19
C HIS A 88 6.94 8.33 9.63
N GLU A 89 7.75 8.87 8.72
CA GLU A 89 7.57 10.20 8.13
C GLU A 89 6.71 10.19 6.86
N LEU A 90 6.28 8.99 6.40
CA LEU A 90 5.32 8.87 5.32
C LEU A 90 3.88 8.87 5.83
N PHE A 91 2.97 9.36 5.00
CA PHE A 91 1.53 9.33 5.24
C PHE A 91 0.88 8.23 4.40
N PRO A 92 0.74 7.00 4.93
CA PRO A 92 0.11 5.92 4.20
C PRO A 92 -1.39 6.17 4.05
N ALA A 93 -1.89 5.97 2.85
CA ALA A 93 -3.30 6.06 2.50
C ALA A 93 -3.72 4.85 1.66
N LEU A 94 -4.97 4.46 1.76
CA LEU A 94 -5.54 3.41 0.93
C LEU A 94 -6.56 4.01 -0.04
N TRP A 95 -6.44 3.60 -1.30
CA TRP A 95 -7.47 3.84 -2.30
C TRP A 95 -8.46 2.68 -2.29
N ILE A 96 -9.61 2.88 -1.64
CA ILE A 96 -10.58 1.82 -1.38
C ILE A 96 -11.65 1.85 -2.46
N ASN A 97 -11.81 0.71 -3.16
CA ASN A 97 -12.83 0.54 -4.18
C ASN A 97 -14.17 0.04 -3.61
N ASP A 98 -15.26 0.22 -4.37
CA ASP A 98 -16.61 -0.13 -3.94
C ASP A 98 -16.78 -1.63 -3.71
N LEU A 99 -16.15 -2.48 -4.55
CA LEU A 99 -16.20 -3.92 -4.42
C LEU A 99 -15.66 -4.39 -3.05
N PHE A 100 -14.55 -3.80 -2.59
CA PHE A 100 -14.02 -4.12 -1.27
C PHE A 100 -15.04 -3.84 -0.17
N MET A 101 -15.70 -2.68 -0.21
CA MET A 101 -16.71 -2.30 0.78
C MET A 101 -17.97 -3.18 0.71
N LYS A 102 -18.41 -3.59 -0.49
CA LYS A 102 -19.47 -4.60 -0.66
C LYS A 102 -19.10 -5.89 0.07
N ARG A 103 -17.87 -6.40 -0.16
CA ARG A 103 -17.38 -7.65 0.47
C ARG A 103 -17.15 -7.54 1.97
N VAL A 104 -16.76 -6.38 2.48
CA VAL A 104 -16.70 -6.11 3.94
C VAL A 104 -18.08 -6.24 4.56
N LYS A 105 -19.12 -5.66 3.93
CA LYS A 105 -20.52 -5.73 4.40
C LYS A 105 -21.04 -7.16 4.41
N GLU A 106 -20.73 -7.94 3.38
CA GLU A 106 -21.16 -9.32 3.21
C GLU A 106 -20.30 -10.33 4.00
N ASN A 107 -19.21 -9.89 4.63
CA ASN A 107 -18.21 -10.74 5.27
C ASN A 107 -17.63 -11.80 4.29
N ALA A 108 -17.40 -11.37 3.05
CA ALA A 108 -16.91 -12.23 1.98
C ALA A 108 -15.36 -12.32 1.95
N ARG A 109 -14.85 -13.23 1.14
CA ARG A 109 -13.41 -13.38 0.88
C ARG A 109 -12.91 -12.22 0.04
N TRP A 110 -11.65 -11.87 0.23
CA TRP A 110 -10.92 -10.86 -0.53
C TRP A 110 -9.57 -11.41 -0.96
N SER A 111 -9.30 -11.38 -2.25
CA SER A 111 -8.07 -11.90 -2.83
C SER A 111 -7.04 -10.80 -3.01
N LEU A 112 -5.83 -11.04 -2.55
CA LEU A 112 -4.68 -10.17 -2.72
C LEU A 112 -3.83 -10.70 -3.88
N PHE A 113 -3.40 -9.80 -4.75
CA PHE A 113 -2.65 -10.12 -5.96
C PHE A 113 -1.29 -9.41 -6.01
N ASP A 114 -0.36 -9.99 -6.76
CA ASP A 114 0.84 -9.29 -7.19
C ASP A 114 0.49 -8.41 -8.41
N PRO A 115 0.75 -7.09 -8.36
CA PRO A 115 0.53 -6.20 -9.50
C PRO A 115 1.25 -6.62 -10.78
N ALA A 116 2.34 -7.38 -10.68
CA ALA A 116 3.03 -7.89 -11.85
C ALA A 116 2.20 -8.89 -12.67
N GLU A 117 1.24 -9.59 -12.04
CA GLU A 117 0.34 -10.55 -12.69
C GLU A 117 -0.99 -9.92 -13.13
N VAL A 118 -1.39 -8.80 -12.51
CA VAL A 118 -2.69 -8.14 -12.71
C VAL A 118 -2.52 -6.63 -12.94
N ALA A 119 -1.56 -6.25 -13.77
CA ALA A 119 -1.13 -4.86 -13.92
C ALA A 119 -2.23 -3.88 -14.35
N ASP A 120 -3.26 -4.34 -15.04
CA ASP A 120 -4.38 -3.55 -15.50
C ASP A 120 -5.34 -3.14 -14.38
N LEU A 121 -5.39 -3.86 -13.25
CA LEU A 121 -6.27 -3.51 -12.13
C LEU A 121 -6.01 -2.11 -11.58
N CYS A 122 -4.77 -1.64 -11.62
CA CYS A 122 -4.41 -0.30 -11.14
C CYS A 122 -5.01 0.85 -11.98
N ASP A 123 -5.44 0.56 -13.21
CA ASP A 123 -5.95 1.56 -14.14
C ASP A 123 -7.48 1.49 -14.29
N LEU A 124 -8.13 0.50 -13.64
CA LEU A 124 -9.56 0.26 -13.72
C LEU A 124 -10.30 0.79 -12.49
N TYR A 125 -11.56 1.17 -12.67
CA TYR A 125 -12.45 1.62 -11.59
C TYR A 125 -13.91 1.22 -11.86
N GLY A 126 -14.75 1.29 -10.82
CA GLY A 126 -16.18 0.98 -10.93
C GLY A 126 -16.45 -0.46 -11.36
N ASP A 127 -17.40 -0.62 -12.27
CA ASP A 127 -17.88 -1.93 -12.74
C ASP A 127 -16.81 -2.69 -13.56
N GLU A 128 -15.96 -1.96 -14.28
CA GLU A 128 -14.85 -2.56 -15.04
C GLU A 128 -13.82 -3.21 -14.10
N PHE A 129 -13.47 -2.53 -13.01
CA PHE A 129 -12.63 -3.08 -11.96
C PHE A 129 -13.26 -4.33 -11.34
N GLU A 130 -14.55 -4.27 -10.99
CA GLU A 130 -15.27 -5.39 -10.38
C GLU A 130 -15.26 -6.63 -11.29
N ALA A 131 -15.60 -6.46 -12.56
CA ALA A 131 -15.60 -7.54 -13.54
C ALA A 131 -14.21 -8.16 -13.72
N ARG A 132 -13.17 -7.34 -13.82
CA ARG A 132 -11.80 -7.77 -14.02
C ARG A 132 -11.22 -8.45 -12.78
N TYR A 133 -11.48 -7.91 -11.61
CA TYR A 133 -11.08 -8.48 -10.32
C TYR A 133 -11.68 -9.89 -10.12
N ILE A 134 -12.97 -10.06 -10.41
CA ILE A 134 -13.64 -11.36 -10.30
C ILE A 134 -13.08 -12.34 -11.32
N ALA A 135 -12.72 -11.90 -12.53
CA ALA A 135 -12.09 -12.76 -13.53
C ALA A 135 -10.73 -13.29 -13.02
N TYR A 136 -9.89 -12.42 -12.46
CA TYR A 136 -8.61 -12.82 -11.85
C TYR A 136 -8.79 -13.70 -10.61
N GLU A 137 -9.81 -13.45 -9.83
CA GLU A 137 -10.13 -14.28 -8.66
C GLU A 137 -10.50 -15.72 -9.04
N ASN A 138 -11.09 -15.93 -10.22
CA ASN A 138 -11.44 -17.24 -10.73
C ASN A 138 -10.31 -17.90 -11.56
N ASP A 139 -9.26 -17.18 -11.92
CA ASP A 139 -8.13 -17.76 -12.66
C ASP A 139 -7.21 -18.52 -11.69
N GLU A 140 -7.05 -19.82 -11.92
CA GLU A 140 -6.18 -20.69 -11.12
C GLU A 140 -4.68 -20.47 -11.39
N LYS A 141 -4.33 -19.80 -12.50
CA LYS A 141 -2.93 -19.56 -12.87
C LYS A 141 -2.32 -18.40 -12.10
N ILE A 142 -3.15 -17.47 -11.62
CA ILE A 142 -2.74 -16.27 -10.89
C ILE A 142 -2.52 -16.62 -9.42
N GLN A 143 -1.33 -16.31 -8.93
CA GLN A 143 -1.02 -16.46 -7.51
C GLN A 143 -1.79 -15.42 -6.70
N LYS A 144 -2.56 -15.89 -5.71
CA LYS A 144 -3.36 -15.03 -4.85
C LYS A 144 -3.27 -15.46 -3.39
N ASN A 145 -3.35 -14.49 -2.50
CA ASN A 145 -3.51 -14.73 -1.07
C ASN A 145 -4.92 -14.30 -0.66
N VAL A 146 -5.69 -15.23 -0.08
CA VAL A 146 -7.10 -14.99 0.25
C VAL A 146 -7.25 -14.67 1.72
N VAL A 147 -7.85 -13.53 2.02
CA VAL A 147 -8.16 -13.06 3.38
C VAL A 147 -9.65 -12.78 3.51
N MET A 148 -10.15 -12.60 4.73
CA MET A 148 -11.51 -12.10 4.95
C MET A 148 -11.51 -10.57 4.83
N ALA A 149 -12.36 -10.02 3.96
CA ALA A 149 -12.45 -8.57 3.75
C ALA A 149 -12.72 -7.81 5.07
N LYS A 150 -13.57 -8.35 5.94
CA LYS A 150 -13.89 -7.76 7.24
C LYS A 150 -12.70 -7.75 8.21
N GLU A 151 -11.84 -8.76 8.19
CA GLU A 151 -10.64 -8.79 9.03
C GLU A 151 -9.58 -7.79 8.54
N LEU A 152 -9.41 -7.67 7.23
CA LEU A 152 -8.55 -6.64 6.65
C LEU A 152 -9.09 -5.24 6.99
N TRP A 153 -10.40 -5.01 6.88
CA TRP A 153 -11.03 -3.76 7.26
C TRP A 153 -10.81 -3.40 8.74
N LYS A 154 -10.96 -4.36 9.64
CA LYS A 154 -10.66 -4.16 11.07
C LYS A 154 -9.19 -3.76 11.30
N LYS A 155 -8.26 -4.38 10.55
CA LYS A 155 -6.84 -4.01 10.61
C LYS A 155 -6.64 -2.56 10.14
N ILE A 156 -7.23 -2.17 9.01
CA ILE A 156 -7.19 -0.80 8.48
C ILE A 156 -7.68 0.21 9.53
N CYS A 157 -8.87 0.01 10.08
CA CYS A 157 -9.44 0.91 11.09
C CYS A 157 -8.58 1.01 12.36
N ARG A 158 -7.96 -0.09 12.78
CA ARG A 158 -7.05 -0.11 13.94
C ARG A 158 -5.81 0.73 13.71
N GLU A 159 -5.20 0.62 12.53
CA GLU A 159 -3.97 1.37 12.22
C GLU A 159 -4.25 2.86 11.99
N ILE A 160 -5.39 3.23 11.41
CA ILE A 160 -5.86 4.63 11.32
C ILE A 160 -6.03 5.22 12.73
N GLY A 161 -6.67 4.49 13.66
CA GLY A 161 -6.85 4.93 15.04
C GLY A 161 -5.52 5.16 15.76
N ARG A 162 -4.52 4.33 15.54
CA ARG A 162 -3.17 4.50 16.09
C ARG A 162 -2.45 5.73 15.54
N ALA A 163 -2.59 6.01 14.25
CA ALA A 163 -2.00 7.18 13.62
C ALA A 163 -2.56 8.48 14.22
N SER A 164 -3.87 8.58 14.42
CA SER A 164 -4.52 9.77 14.96
C SER A 164 -4.21 10.01 16.44
N CYS A 165 -3.88 8.97 17.22
CA CYS A 165 -3.43 9.13 18.61
C CYS A 165 -2.02 9.68 18.74
N ARG A 166 -1.16 9.53 17.73
CA ARG A 166 0.22 10.04 17.73
C ARG A 166 0.32 11.55 17.51
N GLU A 167 -0.63 12.13 16.80
CA GLU A 167 -0.62 13.57 16.49
C GLU A 167 -1.11 14.45 17.66
N ARG A 168 -1.54 13.85 18.78
CA ARG A 168 -2.06 14.55 19.96
C ARG A 168 -1.10 14.64 21.15
N VAL A 169 0.16 14.25 20.98
CA VAL A 169 1.20 14.34 22.04
C VAL A 169 2.23 15.38 21.67
#